data_3f9e9f3bf12f2667c8c67d2e4dda6e16
#
_entry.id   3f9e9f3bf12f2667c8c67d2e4dda6e16
#
_cell.length_a   1.000
_cell.length_b   1.000
_cell.length_c   1.000
_cell.angle_alpha   90.00
_cell.angle_beta   90.00
_cell.angle_gamma   90.00
#
_symmetry.space_group_name_H-M   'P 1'
#
loop_
_entity.id
_entity.type
_entity.pdbx_description
1 polymer ?
#
loop_
_entity_poly.entity_id
_entity_poly.type
_entity_poly.pdbx_seq_one_letter_code
_entity_poly.pdbx_strand_id
1 'polypeptide(L)'
;IFLSIAKSVFDGKMSIGDYSLYTNALFSISTNVSTLISTSASIYEGTLFIDNMIAFMEVEPQLVPSIKNPRKVQHHAQHTIEFKNVSFCYPGTNRYVLKKINLTLRPGETVVLVGLNGAGKTTLLKLLTRLYDPTEGTILLDGYDIREYDVKDLYSMFGIIFQDFG
;
A
#
# COMPACT_ATOMS: atom_id res chain seq x y z
N ILE A 1 46.63 -23.20 -14.33
CA ILE A 1 46.14 -24.56 -14.53
C ILE A 1 46.22 -24.93 -16.01
N PHE A 2 45.57 -24.23 -16.96
CA PHE A 2 45.58 -24.54 -18.39
C PHE A 2 47.00 -24.63 -18.97
N LEU A 3 47.89 -23.68 -18.67
CA LEU A 3 49.25 -23.69 -19.09
C LEU A 3 50.06 -24.89 -18.54
N SER A 4 49.77 -25.33 -17.31
CA SER A 4 50.42 -26.49 -16.73
C SER A 4 50.00 -27.80 -17.41
N ILE A 5 48.70 -27.92 -17.74
CA ILE A 5 48.17 -29.08 -18.46
C ILE A 5 48.71 -29.14 -19.90
N ALA A 6 48.73 -27.97 -20.60
CA ALA A 6 49.29 -27.85 -21.94
C ALA A 6 50.77 -28.26 -21.96
N LYS A 7 51.57 -27.83 -20.99
CA LYS A 7 52.98 -28.21 -20.87
C LYS A 7 53.15 -29.73 -20.72
N SER A 8 52.29 -30.39 -19.96
CA SER A 8 52.35 -31.85 -19.79
C SER A 8 52.08 -32.62 -21.09
N VAL A 9 51.27 -32.05 -22.00
CA VAL A 9 51.05 -32.63 -23.34
C VAL A 9 52.29 -32.43 -24.23
N PHE A 10 52.90 -31.25 -24.20
CA PHE A 10 54.14 -30.98 -24.95
C PHE A 10 55.31 -31.87 -24.45
N ASP A 11 55.38 -32.15 -23.17
CA ASP A 11 56.36 -33.02 -22.55
C ASP A 11 56.12 -34.50 -22.86
N GLY A 12 55.05 -34.83 -23.62
CA GLY A 12 54.67 -36.22 -23.97
C GLY A 12 54.15 -37.08 -22.82
N LYS A 13 53.75 -36.43 -21.69
CA LYS A 13 53.23 -37.10 -20.49
C LYS A 13 51.73 -37.33 -20.53
N MET A 14 51.01 -36.68 -21.44
CA MET A 14 49.57 -36.73 -21.62
C MET A 14 49.19 -36.74 -23.08
N SER A 15 48.07 -37.40 -23.41
CA SER A 15 47.53 -37.37 -24.77
C SER A 15 46.74 -36.08 -25.03
N ILE A 16 46.52 -35.74 -26.29
CA ILE A 16 45.67 -34.60 -26.71
C ILE A 16 44.22 -34.83 -26.22
N GLY A 17 43.78 -36.11 -26.19
CA GLY A 17 42.45 -36.48 -25.67
C GLY A 17 42.32 -36.15 -24.17
N ASP A 18 43.34 -36.44 -23.37
CA ASP A 18 43.37 -36.12 -21.94
C ASP A 18 43.34 -34.61 -21.71
N TYR A 19 44.04 -33.84 -22.52
CA TYR A 19 43.98 -32.38 -22.46
C TYR A 19 42.55 -31.86 -22.66
N SER A 20 41.87 -32.35 -23.69
CA SER A 20 40.51 -31.97 -23.99
C SER A 20 39.55 -32.35 -22.83
N LEU A 21 39.74 -33.54 -22.27
CA LEU A 21 38.92 -34.00 -21.14
C LEU A 21 39.10 -33.12 -19.90
N TYR A 22 40.34 -32.82 -19.51
CA TYR A 22 40.60 -31.99 -18.32
C TYR A 22 40.19 -30.54 -18.55
N THR A 23 40.36 -29.96 -19.72
CA THR A 23 39.89 -28.60 -20.00
C THR A 23 38.37 -28.48 -19.95
N ASN A 24 37.66 -29.44 -20.55
CA ASN A 24 36.21 -29.49 -20.51
C ASN A 24 35.69 -29.67 -19.08
N ALA A 25 36.34 -30.53 -18.28
CA ALA A 25 35.97 -30.69 -16.86
C ALA A 25 36.15 -29.38 -16.07
N LEU A 26 37.25 -28.65 -16.28
CA LEU A 26 37.48 -27.36 -15.65
C LEU A 26 36.47 -26.31 -16.08
N PHE A 27 36.11 -26.25 -17.35
CA PHE A 27 35.01 -25.36 -17.80
C PHE A 27 33.69 -25.71 -17.18
N SER A 28 33.36 -27.01 -17.13
CA SER A 28 32.10 -27.46 -16.48
C SER A 28 32.03 -27.09 -15.00
N ILE A 29 33.13 -27.28 -14.28
CA ILE A 29 33.21 -26.87 -12.84
C ILE A 29 33.03 -25.35 -12.73
N SER A 30 33.73 -24.57 -13.54
CA SER A 30 33.66 -23.11 -13.53
C SER A 30 32.22 -22.62 -13.79
N THR A 31 31.57 -23.19 -14.82
CA THR A 31 30.17 -22.88 -15.15
C THR A 31 29.22 -23.23 -14.04
N ASN A 32 29.36 -24.41 -13.44
CA ASN A 32 28.50 -24.84 -12.34
C ASN A 32 28.64 -23.95 -11.10
N VAL A 33 29.89 -23.54 -10.76
CA VAL A 33 30.13 -22.60 -9.67
C VAL A 33 29.48 -21.25 -9.96
N SER A 34 29.64 -20.71 -11.18
CA SER A 34 29.01 -19.45 -11.58
C SER A 34 27.47 -19.54 -11.51
N THR A 35 26.91 -20.66 -11.94
CA THR A 35 25.46 -20.91 -11.86
C THR A 35 24.99 -20.95 -10.40
N LEU A 36 25.71 -21.60 -9.51
CA LEU A 36 25.39 -21.64 -8.09
C LEU A 36 25.36 -20.23 -7.48
N ILE A 37 26.36 -19.40 -7.79
CA ILE A 37 26.44 -18.02 -7.30
C ILE A 37 25.24 -17.20 -7.82
N SER A 38 24.95 -17.28 -9.12
CA SER A 38 23.84 -16.52 -9.71
C SER A 38 22.48 -16.96 -9.18
N THR A 39 22.28 -18.28 -9.02
CA THR A 39 21.03 -18.83 -8.46
C THR A 39 20.85 -18.39 -7.01
N SER A 40 21.93 -18.39 -6.21
CA SER A 40 21.87 -17.91 -4.83
C SER A 40 21.47 -16.43 -4.74
N ALA A 41 21.99 -15.60 -5.64
CA ALA A 41 21.59 -14.18 -5.72
C ALA A 41 20.10 -14.02 -6.08
N SER A 42 19.62 -14.80 -7.06
CA SER A 42 18.20 -14.78 -7.45
C SER A 42 17.26 -15.24 -6.35
N ILE A 43 17.66 -16.26 -5.56
CA ILE A 43 16.90 -16.71 -4.39
C ILE A 43 16.83 -15.58 -3.34
N TYR A 44 17.94 -14.91 -3.07
CA TYR A 44 17.97 -13.80 -2.14
C TYR A 44 17.04 -12.65 -2.55
N GLU A 45 17.09 -12.24 -3.82
CA GLU A 45 16.17 -11.23 -4.36
C GLU A 45 14.70 -11.66 -4.23
N GLY A 46 14.42 -12.94 -4.53
CA GLY A 46 13.08 -13.51 -4.36
C GLY A 46 12.58 -13.47 -2.91
N THR A 47 13.47 -13.70 -1.94
CA THR A 47 13.13 -13.63 -0.51
C THR A 47 12.75 -12.20 -0.09
N LEU A 48 13.50 -11.19 -0.55
CA LEU A 48 13.18 -9.79 -0.28
C LEU A 48 11.79 -9.39 -0.82
N PHE A 49 11.42 -9.91 -1.99
CA PHE A 49 10.09 -9.68 -2.55
C PHE A 49 8.98 -10.31 -1.70
N ILE A 50 9.21 -11.54 -1.21
CA ILE A 50 8.26 -12.25 -0.32
C ILE A 50 8.11 -11.50 1.01
N ASP A 51 9.20 -11.02 1.61
CA ASP A 51 9.17 -10.25 2.86
C ASP A 51 8.34 -8.97 2.72
N ASN A 52 8.49 -8.25 1.60
CA ASN A 52 7.67 -7.07 1.30
C ASN A 52 6.19 -7.42 1.14
N MET A 53 5.89 -8.56 0.51
CA MET A 53 4.51 -9.04 0.35
C MET A 53 3.89 -9.42 1.71
N ILE A 54 4.65 -10.10 2.57
CA ILE A 54 4.21 -10.45 3.93
C ILE A 54 3.93 -9.17 4.71
N ALA A 55 4.87 -8.20 4.71
CA ALA A 55 4.69 -6.92 5.39
C ALA A 55 3.44 -6.17 4.90
N PHE A 56 3.15 -6.23 3.60
CA PHE A 56 1.92 -5.66 3.04
C PHE A 56 0.66 -6.38 3.53
N MET A 57 0.70 -7.71 3.63
CA MET A 57 -0.45 -8.50 4.10
C MET A 57 -0.69 -8.34 5.61
N GLU A 58 0.32 -7.99 6.38
CA GLU A 58 0.23 -7.73 7.83
C GLU A 58 -0.26 -6.33 8.17
N VAL A 59 -0.46 -5.45 7.16
CA VAL A 59 -1.01 -4.10 7.39
C VAL A 59 -2.44 -4.21 7.90
N GLU A 60 -2.65 -3.83 9.14
CA GLU A 60 -3.99 -3.77 9.73
C GLU A 60 -4.78 -2.56 9.20
N PRO A 61 -6.08 -2.73 8.93
CA PRO A 61 -6.94 -1.62 8.55
C PRO A 61 -6.97 -0.56 9.66
N GLN A 62 -6.63 0.69 9.36
CA GLN A 62 -6.68 1.79 10.32
C GLN A 62 -8.12 2.25 10.62
N LEU A 63 -9.01 2.11 9.64
CA LEU A 63 -10.40 2.48 9.76
C LEU A 63 -11.24 1.23 10.04
N VAL A 64 -11.52 1.01 11.30
CA VAL A 64 -12.37 -0.08 11.77
C VAL A 64 -13.63 0.48 12.45
N PRO A 65 -14.74 -0.24 12.45
CA PRO A 65 -15.92 0.18 13.22
C PRO A 65 -15.58 0.29 14.71
N SER A 66 -16.11 1.32 15.39
CA SER A 66 -15.90 1.53 16.82
C SER A 66 -16.69 0.57 17.72
N ILE A 67 -17.64 -0.18 17.14
CA ILE A 67 -18.52 -1.12 17.84
C ILE A 67 -18.44 -2.52 17.25
N LYS A 68 -18.67 -3.56 18.08
CA LYS A 68 -18.58 -4.98 17.68
C LYS A 68 -19.59 -5.40 16.60
N ASN A 69 -20.78 -4.79 16.61
CA ASN A 69 -21.83 -5.03 15.61
C ASN A 69 -22.05 -3.73 14.84
N PRO A 70 -21.33 -3.51 13.74
CA PRO A 70 -21.42 -2.27 12.97
C PRO A 70 -22.82 -2.04 12.43
N ARG A 71 -23.23 -0.78 12.43
CA ARG A 71 -24.48 -0.36 11.80
C ARG A 71 -24.38 -0.48 10.29
N LYS A 72 -25.47 -0.85 9.66
CA LYS A 72 -25.60 -0.81 8.22
C LYS A 72 -26.28 0.46 7.76
N VAL A 73 -25.91 0.96 6.59
CA VAL A 73 -26.53 2.12 5.98
C VAL A 73 -27.85 1.70 5.31
N GLN A 74 -28.90 2.49 5.43
CA GLN A 74 -30.17 2.26 4.73
C GLN A 74 -30.11 2.87 3.33
N HIS A 75 -29.65 2.13 2.34
CA HIS A 75 -29.32 2.63 0.98
C HIS A 75 -30.45 3.35 0.23
N HIS A 76 -31.68 3.25 0.64
CA HIS A 76 -32.81 3.93 -0.02
C HIS A 76 -33.42 5.05 0.84
N ALA A 77 -32.77 5.37 1.97
CA ALA A 77 -33.22 6.43 2.84
C ALA A 77 -32.59 7.78 2.46
N GLN A 78 -33.21 8.85 2.92
CA GLN A 78 -32.62 10.18 2.86
C GLN A 78 -31.74 10.38 4.07
N HIS A 79 -30.48 10.69 3.87
CA HIS A 79 -29.47 10.78 4.92
C HIS A 79 -29.17 12.23 5.33
N THR A 80 -28.99 12.45 6.62
CA THR A 80 -28.46 13.71 7.16
C THR A 80 -27.07 13.46 7.72
N ILE A 81 -26.11 14.32 7.34
CA ILE A 81 -24.74 14.26 7.86
C ILE A 81 -24.46 15.53 8.66
N GLU A 82 -23.98 15.37 9.88
CA GLU A 82 -23.68 16.49 10.78
C GLU A 82 -22.23 16.44 11.25
N PHE A 83 -21.50 17.53 11.09
CA PHE A 83 -20.20 17.77 11.69
C PHE A 83 -20.40 18.57 12.98
N LYS A 84 -19.94 18.03 14.11
CA LYS A 84 -20.05 18.69 15.43
C LYS A 84 -18.66 18.97 15.99
N ASN A 85 -18.28 20.25 16.00
CA ASN A 85 -16.98 20.75 16.48
C ASN A 85 -15.77 19.98 15.91
N VAL A 86 -15.82 19.61 14.64
CA VAL A 86 -14.82 18.79 13.99
C VAL A 86 -13.54 19.58 13.74
N SER A 87 -12.45 19.08 14.33
CA SER A 87 -11.08 19.53 14.05
C SER A 87 -10.26 18.39 13.50
N PHE A 88 -9.33 18.67 12.58
CA PHE A 88 -8.52 17.66 11.95
C PHE A 88 -7.09 18.12 11.65
N CYS A 89 -6.12 17.26 11.95
CA CYS A 89 -4.75 17.33 11.48
C CYS A 89 -4.36 15.98 10.84
N TYR A 90 -3.54 16.02 9.81
CA TYR A 90 -3.04 14.78 9.18
C TYR A 90 -2.07 14.04 10.12
N PRO A 91 -2.05 12.70 10.07
CA PRO A 91 -1.08 11.91 10.82
C PRO A 91 0.37 12.40 10.59
N GLY A 92 1.15 12.45 11.66
CA GLY A 92 2.53 12.97 11.61
C GLY A 92 2.68 14.49 11.57
N THR A 93 1.58 15.24 11.64
CA THR A 93 1.62 16.73 11.71
C THR A 93 0.85 17.24 12.92
N ASN A 94 1.29 18.38 13.47
CA ASN A 94 0.60 19.07 14.55
C ASN A 94 -0.21 20.29 14.03
N ARG A 95 -0.30 20.44 12.71
CA ARG A 95 -1.02 21.56 12.09
C ARG A 95 -2.45 21.18 11.79
N TYR A 96 -3.40 21.85 12.46
CA TYR A 96 -4.81 21.69 12.14
C TYR A 96 -5.13 22.28 10.76
N VAL A 97 -5.71 21.43 9.90
CA VAL A 97 -6.23 21.83 8.58
C VAL A 97 -7.67 22.32 8.70
N LEU A 98 -8.44 21.67 9.58
CA LEU A 98 -9.81 22.10 9.93
C LEU A 98 -9.87 22.33 11.45
N LYS A 99 -10.63 23.38 11.86
CA LYS A 99 -10.79 23.73 13.26
C LYS A 99 -12.25 24.01 13.58
N LYS A 100 -12.81 23.21 14.50
CA LYS A 100 -14.16 23.38 15.09
C LYS A 100 -15.25 23.59 14.02
N ILE A 101 -15.20 22.79 12.95
CA ILE A 101 -16.19 22.85 11.88
C ILE A 101 -17.53 22.34 12.39
N ASN A 102 -18.58 23.13 12.17
CA ASN A 102 -19.97 22.76 12.39
C ASN A 102 -20.71 22.91 11.05
N LEU A 103 -21.25 21.81 10.53
CA LEU A 103 -21.92 21.77 9.24
C LEU A 103 -22.99 20.68 9.28
N THR A 104 -24.16 20.98 8.74
CA THR A 104 -25.21 19.99 8.55
C THR A 104 -25.57 19.91 7.07
N LEU A 105 -25.50 18.73 6.51
CA LEU A 105 -25.89 18.40 5.13
C LEU A 105 -27.23 17.67 5.20
N ARG A 106 -28.29 18.26 4.63
CA ARG A 106 -29.62 17.69 4.62
C ARG A 106 -29.89 16.93 3.33
N PRO A 107 -30.84 15.99 3.34
CA PRO A 107 -31.26 15.28 2.16
C PRO A 107 -31.67 16.21 1.02
N GLY A 108 -31.22 15.92 -0.19
CA GLY A 108 -31.52 16.70 -1.39
C GLY A 108 -30.86 18.08 -1.48
N GLU A 109 -30.03 18.46 -0.49
CA GLU A 109 -29.31 19.72 -0.49
C GLU A 109 -28.07 19.67 -1.39
N THR A 110 -27.89 20.69 -2.21
CA THR A 110 -26.66 20.90 -2.99
C THR A 110 -25.78 21.90 -2.28
N VAL A 111 -24.59 21.49 -1.88
CA VAL A 111 -23.63 22.32 -1.16
C VAL A 111 -22.39 22.58 -2.02
N VAL A 112 -21.98 23.83 -2.11
CA VAL A 112 -20.78 24.24 -2.85
C VAL A 112 -19.70 24.69 -1.87
N LEU A 113 -18.52 24.08 -1.94
CA LEU A 113 -17.36 24.46 -1.14
C LEU A 113 -16.48 25.45 -1.92
N VAL A 114 -16.44 26.68 -1.46
CA VAL A 114 -15.63 27.76 -2.06
C VAL A 114 -14.49 28.14 -1.12
N GLY A 115 -13.33 28.41 -1.67
CA GLY A 115 -12.15 28.84 -0.89
C GLY A 115 -10.86 28.70 -1.67
N LEU A 116 -9.79 29.32 -1.16
CA LEU A 116 -8.46 29.29 -1.74
C LEU A 116 -7.87 27.87 -1.75
N ASN A 117 -6.82 27.67 -2.56
CA ASN A 117 -6.07 26.41 -2.53
C ASN A 117 -5.47 26.21 -1.13
N GLY A 118 -5.58 24.98 -0.60
CA GLY A 118 -5.14 24.67 0.76
C GLY A 118 -6.12 25.04 1.88
N ALA A 119 -7.30 25.58 1.59
CA ALA A 119 -8.30 25.94 2.60
C ALA A 119 -9.00 24.74 3.29
N GLY A 120 -8.60 23.50 2.98
CA GLY A 120 -9.16 22.30 3.61
C GLY A 120 -10.38 21.69 2.92
N LYS A 121 -10.79 22.16 1.72
CA LYS A 121 -11.94 21.62 0.97
C LYS A 121 -11.85 20.10 0.75
N THR A 122 -10.73 19.65 0.20
CA THR A 122 -10.48 18.20 -0.02
C THR A 122 -10.41 17.43 1.29
N THR A 123 -9.88 18.03 2.35
CA THR A 123 -9.82 17.43 3.68
C THR A 123 -11.22 17.23 4.26
N LEU A 124 -12.10 18.21 4.08
CA LEU A 124 -13.50 18.08 4.51
C LEU A 124 -14.19 16.91 3.79
N LEU A 125 -13.99 16.78 2.47
CA LEU A 125 -14.53 15.63 1.69
C LEU A 125 -13.96 14.29 2.17
N LYS A 126 -12.67 14.22 2.48
CA LYS A 126 -12.05 13.01 3.03
C LYS A 126 -12.62 12.60 4.39
N LEU A 127 -12.98 13.57 5.24
CA LEU A 127 -13.66 13.31 6.49
C LEU A 127 -15.13 12.93 6.29
N LEU A 128 -15.81 13.58 5.36
CA LEU A 128 -17.19 13.29 4.99
C LEU A 128 -17.35 11.84 4.52
N THR A 129 -16.40 11.35 3.72
CA THR A 129 -16.39 9.98 3.20
C THR A 129 -15.69 8.99 4.13
N ARG A 130 -15.29 9.43 5.33
CA ARG A 130 -14.55 8.62 6.29
C ARG A 130 -13.28 7.96 5.71
N LEU A 131 -12.53 8.67 4.87
CA LEU A 131 -11.15 8.27 4.52
C LEU A 131 -10.16 8.61 5.65
N TYR A 132 -10.58 9.45 6.58
CA TYR A 132 -9.92 9.76 7.86
C TYR A 132 -10.98 9.95 8.92
N ASP A 133 -10.68 9.58 10.16
CA ASP A 133 -11.47 9.96 11.32
C ASP A 133 -11.04 11.34 11.84
N PRO A 134 -11.94 12.16 12.40
CA PRO A 134 -11.60 13.47 12.94
C PRO A 134 -10.67 13.35 14.15
N THR A 135 -9.76 14.33 14.32
CA THR A 135 -8.88 14.42 15.50
C THR A 135 -9.68 14.81 16.74
N GLU A 136 -10.62 15.73 16.58
CA GLU A 136 -11.54 16.19 17.63
C GLU A 136 -12.93 16.38 17.03
N GLY A 137 -13.94 16.25 17.89
CA GLY A 137 -15.36 16.35 17.51
C GLY A 137 -15.87 15.06 16.92
N THR A 138 -17.06 15.13 16.31
CA THR A 138 -17.80 13.95 15.85
C THR A 138 -18.49 14.26 14.52
N ILE A 139 -18.53 13.28 13.64
CA ILE A 139 -19.33 13.31 12.41
C ILE A 139 -20.45 12.30 12.60
N LEU A 140 -21.68 12.76 12.46
CA LEU A 140 -22.86 11.91 12.60
C LEU A 140 -23.50 11.66 11.23
N LEU A 141 -23.91 10.43 11.00
CA LEU A 141 -24.81 10.01 9.93
C LEU A 141 -26.12 9.58 10.57
N ASP A 142 -27.20 10.29 10.25
CA ASP A 142 -28.54 10.06 10.82
C ASP A 142 -28.59 10.04 12.36
N GLY A 143 -27.78 10.89 12.98
CA GLY A 143 -27.69 11.03 14.43
C GLY A 143 -26.72 10.05 15.12
N TYR A 144 -26.12 9.11 14.40
CA TYR A 144 -25.14 8.16 14.94
C TYR A 144 -23.75 8.47 14.45
N ASP A 145 -22.73 8.18 15.28
CA ASP A 145 -21.33 8.41 14.91
C ASP A 145 -20.98 7.59 13.66
N ILE A 146 -20.38 8.24 12.66
CA ILE A 146 -19.99 7.60 11.40
C ILE A 146 -19.02 6.41 11.63
N ARG A 147 -18.29 6.40 12.76
CA ARG A 147 -17.40 5.32 13.18
C ARG A 147 -18.13 4.05 13.63
N GLU A 148 -19.43 4.13 13.93
CA GLU A 148 -20.25 2.97 14.29
C GLU A 148 -20.71 2.16 13.07
N TYR A 149 -20.59 2.70 11.88
CA TYR A 149 -21.04 2.04 10.66
C TYR A 149 -20.00 1.06 10.10
N ASP A 150 -20.49 0.05 9.40
CA ASP A 150 -19.64 -0.82 8.57
C ASP A 150 -18.96 0.01 7.48
N VAL A 151 -17.64 -0.11 7.35
CA VAL A 151 -16.84 0.75 6.46
C VAL A 151 -17.18 0.50 5.00
N LYS A 152 -17.38 -0.77 4.61
CA LYS A 152 -17.70 -1.12 3.21
C LYS A 152 -19.08 -0.64 2.83
N ASP A 153 -20.03 -0.81 3.75
CA ASP A 153 -21.41 -0.39 3.57
C ASP A 153 -21.50 1.14 3.49
N LEU A 154 -20.76 1.84 4.35
CA LEU A 154 -20.64 3.30 4.30
C LEU A 154 -20.09 3.79 2.96
N TYR A 155 -19.02 3.18 2.46
CA TYR A 155 -18.43 3.59 1.18
C TYR A 155 -19.37 3.37 -0.01
N SER A 156 -20.24 2.36 0.03
CA SER A 156 -21.22 2.11 -1.02
C SER A 156 -22.30 3.19 -1.12
N MET A 157 -22.45 4.03 -0.08
CA MET A 157 -23.39 5.16 -0.08
C MET A 157 -22.87 6.35 -0.91
N PHE A 158 -21.55 6.49 -1.08
CA PHE A 158 -20.94 7.64 -1.73
C PHE A 158 -20.63 7.38 -3.21
N GLY A 159 -21.09 8.28 -4.08
CA GLY A 159 -20.57 8.40 -5.45
C GLY A 159 -19.56 9.55 -5.53
N ILE A 160 -18.28 9.26 -5.73
CA ILE A 160 -17.20 10.26 -5.73
C ILE A 160 -16.66 10.40 -7.15
N ILE A 161 -16.58 11.64 -7.63
CA ILE A 161 -15.89 11.99 -8.87
C ILE A 161 -14.62 12.75 -8.47
N PHE A 162 -13.46 12.16 -8.70
CA PHE A 162 -12.18 12.83 -8.46
C PHE A 162 -11.82 13.75 -9.63
N GLN A 163 -11.04 14.79 -9.33
CA GLN A 163 -10.63 15.80 -10.29
C GLN A 163 -9.62 15.30 -11.33
N ASP A 164 -8.88 14.23 -10.98
CA ASP A 164 -7.83 13.63 -11.80
C ASP A 164 -8.36 12.40 -12.56
N PHE A 165 -9.27 12.65 -13.52
CA PHE A 165 -9.53 11.70 -14.58
C PHE A 165 -8.51 11.95 -15.70
N GLY A 166 -7.35 11.31 -15.61
CA GLY A 166 -6.35 11.22 -16.65
C GLY A 166 -6.31 9.81 -17.22
#